data_6c8a34d6333707caed093eaf57de14f2
#
_entry.id   6c8a34d6333707caed093eaf57de14f2
#
_cell.length_a   1.000
_cell.length_b   1.000
_cell.length_c   1.000
_cell.angle_alpha   90.00
_cell.angle_beta   90.00
_cell.angle_gamma   90.00
#
_symmetry.space_group_name_H-M   'P 1'
#
loop_
_entity.id
_entity.type
_entity.pdbx_description
1 polymer ?
#
loop_
_entity_poly.entity_id
_entity_poly.type
_entity_poly.pdbx_seq_one_letter_code
_entity_poly.pdbx_strand_id
1 'polypeptide(L)'
;MPVYEVRNADSYGHAIGILMLEYRAPFIPGDVGNASTYDYPVLFKTVPGLSLDRALAGDPEQAERVIEAAEDLQRHGVRGVSSDCGFLIAYQDVVRKKLDVPVFLSSLLQVPLVLASVEGPVGVVVAASDGVNETLLRLAGIHEPDRVVVCGMENQPHFTESILEQGGTLDSDRIEAETVAATKQMQAAHPDMGAIVLECSLLPPYARAVQEATGLPVFDYISMIDYFQAGTHACRYEGIY
;
A
#
# COMPACT_ATOMS: atom_id res chain seq x y z
N MET A 1 0.42 25.96 -30.05
CA MET A 1 1.03 25.86 -28.71
C MET A 1 -0.07 25.50 -27.74
N PRO A 2 0.18 24.63 -26.75
CA PRO A 2 -0.83 24.28 -25.75
C PRO A 2 -1.18 25.52 -24.90
N VAL A 3 -2.45 25.62 -24.51
CA VAL A 3 -2.94 26.66 -23.58
C VAL A 3 -3.00 26.01 -22.20
N TYR A 4 -2.45 26.68 -21.20
CA TYR A 4 -2.44 26.23 -19.81
C TYR A 4 -3.32 27.16 -18.97
N GLU A 5 -4.13 26.56 -18.11
CA GLU A 5 -4.99 27.26 -17.18
C GLU A 5 -4.45 27.17 -15.75
N VAL A 6 -4.62 28.25 -14.98
CA VAL A 6 -4.28 28.25 -13.55
C VAL A 6 -5.28 27.39 -12.77
N ARG A 7 -4.77 26.56 -11.89
CA ARG A 7 -5.56 25.81 -10.88
C ARG A 7 -5.28 26.39 -9.50
N ASN A 8 -6.16 26.13 -8.56
CA ASN A 8 -5.93 26.47 -7.14
C ASN A 8 -5.03 25.39 -6.50
N ALA A 9 -3.75 25.41 -6.88
CA ALA A 9 -2.74 24.45 -6.46
C ALA A 9 -1.35 25.12 -6.37
N ASP A 10 -0.57 24.73 -5.36
CA ASP A 10 0.78 25.28 -5.11
C ASP A 10 1.83 24.66 -6.05
N SER A 11 1.55 23.52 -6.65
CA SER A 11 2.44 22.80 -7.56
C SER A 11 1.69 21.92 -8.56
N TYR A 12 2.37 21.51 -9.63
CA TYR A 12 1.76 20.82 -10.77
C TYR A 12 2.61 19.61 -11.21
N GLY A 13 1.99 18.69 -11.94
CA GLY A 13 2.68 17.60 -12.63
C GLY A 13 2.83 16.32 -11.83
N HIS A 14 2.21 16.21 -10.64
CA HIS A 14 2.21 15.00 -9.85
C HIS A 14 1.28 13.95 -10.46
N ALA A 15 1.77 12.71 -10.56
CA ALA A 15 0.97 11.60 -11.06
C ALA A 15 0.04 11.04 -9.99
N ILE A 16 0.58 10.72 -8.83
CA ILE A 16 -0.11 10.09 -7.71
C ILE A 16 0.04 10.93 -6.44
N GLY A 17 -1.05 11.05 -5.68
CA GLY A 17 -1.05 11.57 -4.32
C GLY A 17 -0.99 10.45 -3.30
N ILE A 18 -0.16 10.61 -2.28
CA ILE A 18 0.00 9.65 -1.18
C ILE A 18 -0.46 10.30 0.12
N LEU A 19 -1.53 9.76 0.71
CA LEU A 19 -1.95 10.09 2.06
C LEU A 19 -0.98 9.47 3.06
N MET A 20 -0.43 10.30 3.95
CA MET A 20 0.53 9.87 4.95
C MET A 20 -0.11 9.88 6.34
N LEU A 21 0.18 8.87 7.14
CA LEU A 21 -0.10 8.93 8.57
C LEU A 21 0.72 10.03 9.25
N GLU A 22 0.27 10.49 10.40
CA GLU A 22 1.10 11.22 11.34
C GLU A 22 2.01 10.22 12.09
N TYR A 23 2.96 9.68 11.34
CA TYR A 23 3.82 8.56 11.69
C TYR A 23 5.26 8.85 11.26
N ARG A 24 6.24 8.38 12.03
CA ARG A 24 7.65 8.60 11.74
C ARG A 24 8.41 7.30 11.73
N ALA A 25 8.83 6.89 10.55
CA ALA A 25 9.75 5.78 10.33
C ALA A 25 10.87 6.21 9.38
N PRO A 26 11.99 5.50 9.33
CA PRO A 26 12.97 5.64 8.26
C PRO A 26 12.39 5.05 6.96
N PHE A 27 11.73 5.88 6.15
CA PHE A 27 11.24 5.48 4.83
C PHE A 27 12.42 5.30 3.87
N ILE A 28 12.86 4.06 3.68
CA ILE A 28 13.98 3.71 2.82
C ILE A 28 13.57 3.65 1.33
N PRO A 29 14.49 3.67 0.35
CA PRO A 29 14.15 3.44 -1.05
C PRO A 29 13.40 2.12 -1.24
N GLY A 30 12.30 2.16 -2.00
CA GLY A 30 11.36 1.06 -2.14
C GLY A 30 10.12 1.16 -1.24
N ASP A 31 10.19 1.95 -0.16
CA ASP A 31 9.05 2.25 0.69
C ASP A 31 8.08 3.23 0.02
N VAL A 32 6.79 3.14 0.35
CA VAL A 32 5.75 4.03 -0.18
C VAL A 32 5.98 5.49 0.20
N GLY A 33 6.50 5.75 1.41
CA GLY A 33 6.78 7.09 1.92
C GLY A 33 8.06 7.73 1.37
N ASN A 34 8.83 7.02 0.52
CA ASN A 34 10.07 7.54 -0.05
C ASN A 34 9.88 8.01 -1.50
N ALA A 35 10.11 9.28 -1.76
CA ALA A 35 9.90 9.86 -3.09
C ALA A 35 10.82 9.26 -4.19
N SER A 36 11.99 8.71 -3.83
CA SER A 36 12.90 8.07 -4.79
C SER A 36 12.47 6.66 -5.21
N THR A 37 11.41 6.13 -4.60
CA THR A 37 10.82 4.84 -4.99
C THR A 37 10.14 4.91 -6.37
N TYR A 38 9.71 6.09 -6.79
CA TYR A 38 8.89 6.29 -7.98
C TYR A 38 9.66 6.88 -9.16
N ASP A 39 9.43 6.38 -10.36
CA ASP A 39 9.96 6.94 -11.61
C ASP A 39 9.12 8.13 -12.13
N TYR A 40 8.12 8.56 -11.37
CA TYR A 40 7.21 9.66 -11.67
C TYR A 40 6.98 10.55 -10.42
N PRO A 41 6.61 11.82 -10.61
CA PRO A 41 6.38 12.72 -9.48
C PRO A 41 5.18 12.26 -8.63
N VAL A 42 5.38 12.14 -7.33
CA VAL A 42 4.34 11.90 -6.32
C VAL A 42 4.19 13.12 -5.40
N LEU A 43 3.01 13.28 -4.84
CA LEU A 43 2.72 14.33 -3.86
C LEU A 43 2.27 13.71 -2.55
N PHE A 44 3.01 13.95 -1.47
CA PHE A 44 2.69 13.46 -0.13
C PHE A 44 1.83 14.46 0.64
N LYS A 45 0.83 13.96 1.34
CA LYS A 45 -0.02 14.76 2.23
C LYS A 45 -0.28 14.05 3.54
N THR A 46 0.30 14.56 4.62
CA THR A 46 0.02 14.05 5.96
C THR A 46 -1.42 14.37 6.36
N VAL A 47 -2.14 13.39 6.88
CA VAL A 47 -3.47 13.53 7.48
C VAL A 47 -3.31 13.91 8.95
N PRO A 48 -3.63 15.15 9.37
CA PRO A 48 -3.39 15.58 10.73
C PRO A 48 -4.17 14.76 11.76
N GLY A 49 -3.50 14.28 12.79
CA GLY A 49 -4.08 13.50 13.89
C GLY A 49 -4.38 12.04 13.56
N LEU A 50 -4.06 11.56 12.35
CA LEU A 50 -4.19 10.15 11.98
C LEU A 50 -2.91 9.39 12.36
N SER A 51 -2.84 8.92 13.61
CA SER A 51 -1.75 8.05 14.08
C SER A 51 -1.90 6.62 13.57
N LEU A 52 -0.84 5.81 13.74
CA LEU A 52 -0.87 4.38 13.41
C LEU A 52 -2.00 3.65 14.16
N ASP A 53 -2.15 3.88 15.47
CA ASP A 53 -3.19 3.23 16.28
C ASP A 53 -4.60 3.55 15.76
N ARG A 54 -4.85 4.79 15.33
CA ARG A 54 -6.15 5.20 14.79
C ARG A 54 -6.40 4.60 13.42
N ALA A 55 -5.36 4.47 12.60
CA ALA A 55 -5.45 3.80 11.30
C ALA A 55 -5.75 2.31 11.48
N LEU A 56 -5.04 1.62 12.39
CA LEU A 56 -5.28 0.20 12.73
C LEU A 56 -6.71 -0.02 13.26
N ALA A 57 -7.22 0.90 14.08
CA ALA A 57 -8.57 0.84 14.62
C ALA A 57 -9.66 1.18 13.58
N GLY A 58 -9.31 1.73 12.40
CA GLY A 58 -10.27 2.25 11.44
C GLY A 58 -11.16 3.34 12.03
N ASP A 59 -10.59 4.23 12.86
CA ASP A 59 -11.30 5.23 13.67
C ASP A 59 -12.20 6.12 12.76
N PRO A 60 -13.54 6.02 12.87
CA PRO A 60 -14.45 6.75 12.00
C PRO A 60 -14.38 8.28 12.19
N GLU A 61 -13.87 8.75 13.33
CA GLU A 61 -13.70 10.19 13.60
C GLU A 61 -12.61 10.81 12.71
N GLN A 62 -11.75 9.98 12.08
CA GLN A 62 -10.73 10.45 11.15
C GLN A 62 -11.23 10.59 9.70
N ALA A 63 -12.39 10.04 9.37
CA ALA A 63 -12.89 9.96 8.00
C ALA A 63 -12.91 11.33 7.29
N GLU A 64 -13.41 12.37 7.96
CA GLU A 64 -13.48 13.72 7.36
C GLU A 64 -12.08 14.28 7.06
N ARG A 65 -11.11 14.09 7.97
CA ARG A 65 -9.73 14.53 7.76
C ARG A 65 -9.02 13.80 6.63
N VAL A 66 -9.30 12.50 6.49
CA VAL A 66 -8.78 11.70 5.37
C VAL A 66 -9.37 12.20 4.06
N ILE A 67 -10.69 12.49 4.03
CA ILE A 67 -11.37 13.08 2.86
C ILE A 67 -10.77 14.44 2.51
N GLU A 68 -10.66 15.36 3.46
CA GLU A 68 -10.10 16.69 3.25
C GLU A 68 -8.67 16.65 2.67
N ALA A 69 -7.82 15.78 3.20
CA ALA A 69 -6.47 15.57 2.70
C ALA A 69 -6.45 14.99 1.28
N ALA A 70 -7.36 14.06 0.98
CA ALA A 70 -7.48 13.48 -0.36
C ALA A 70 -8.03 14.49 -1.38
N GLU A 71 -9.01 15.30 -1.01
CA GLU A 71 -9.52 16.42 -1.84
C GLU A 71 -8.43 17.48 -2.09
N ASP A 72 -7.56 17.74 -1.10
CA ASP A 72 -6.42 18.62 -1.28
C ASP A 72 -5.44 18.08 -2.33
N LEU A 73 -5.11 16.79 -2.29
CA LEU A 73 -4.31 16.13 -3.32
C LEU A 73 -4.97 16.26 -4.70
N GLN A 74 -6.28 16.01 -4.81
CA GLN A 74 -7.00 16.16 -6.07
C GLN A 74 -6.95 17.62 -6.60
N ARG A 75 -7.09 18.64 -5.72
CA ARG A 75 -6.93 20.05 -6.12
C ARG A 75 -5.57 20.34 -6.74
N HIS A 76 -4.50 19.68 -6.24
CA HIS A 76 -3.15 19.77 -6.81
C HIS A 76 -3.00 19.02 -8.13
N GLY A 77 -4.04 18.34 -8.60
CA GLY A 77 -4.13 17.76 -9.94
C GLY A 77 -3.46 16.39 -10.05
N VAL A 78 -3.31 15.65 -8.94
CA VAL A 78 -2.94 14.23 -8.99
C VAL A 78 -3.98 13.43 -9.76
N ARG A 79 -3.59 12.34 -10.38
CA ARG A 79 -4.45 11.49 -11.21
C ARG A 79 -4.95 10.24 -10.50
N GLY A 80 -4.53 10.03 -9.27
CA GLY A 80 -4.97 8.97 -8.39
C GLY A 80 -4.47 9.22 -6.98
N VAL A 81 -5.15 8.65 -5.98
CA VAL A 81 -4.82 8.81 -4.57
C VAL A 81 -4.61 7.44 -3.94
N SER A 82 -3.45 7.26 -3.31
CA SER A 82 -3.07 6.10 -2.50
C SER A 82 -2.74 6.52 -1.07
N SER A 83 -2.16 5.63 -0.28
CA SER A 83 -1.77 5.91 1.10
C SER A 83 -0.49 5.17 1.50
N ASP A 84 0.10 5.55 2.64
CA ASP A 84 1.26 4.89 3.26
C ASP A 84 0.90 3.84 4.31
N CYS A 85 -0.37 3.41 4.36
CA CYS A 85 -0.81 2.41 5.31
C CYS A 85 -2.00 1.61 4.77
N GLY A 86 -1.86 0.29 4.69
CA GLY A 86 -2.89 -0.59 4.17
C GLY A 86 -4.20 -0.58 4.95
N PHE A 87 -4.16 -0.28 6.24
CA PHE A 87 -5.36 -0.13 7.06
C PHE A 87 -6.24 1.07 6.70
N LEU A 88 -5.74 2.00 5.86
CA LEU A 88 -6.59 3.06 5.30
C LEU A 88 -7.67 2.52 4.36
N ILE A 89 -7.69 1.23 4.05
CA ILE A 89 -8.83 0.55 3.41
C ILE A 89 -10.15 0.83 4.14
N ALA A 90 -10.12 1.07 5.45
CA ALA A 90 -11.30 1.46 6.25
C ALA A 90 -11.99 2.72 5.72
N TYR A 91 -11.23 3.62 5.08
CA TYR A 91 -11.74 4.88 4.52
C TYR A 91 -11.94 4.82 2.99
N GLN A 92 -11.60 3.69 2.35
CA GLN A 92 -11.64 3.52 0.89
C GLN A 92 -12.96 3.99 0.27
N ASP A 93 -14.08 3.52 0.79
CA ASP A 93 -15.40 3.79 0.23
C ASP A 93 -15.84 5.24 0.40
N VAL A 94 -15.53 5.87 1.54
CA VAL A 94 -15.94 7.26 1.81
C VAL A 94 -15.11 8.23 1.02
N VAL A 95 -13.80 7.99 0.87
CA VAL A 95 -12.90 8.81 0.05
C VAL A 95 -13.24 8.66 -1.44
N ARG A 96 -13.39 7.41 -1.93
CA ARG A 96 -13.73 7.12 -3.34
C ARG A 96 -15.02 7.84 -3.82
N LYS A 97 -16.00 8.02 -2.92
CA LYS A 97 -17.25 8.70 -3.24
C LYS A 97 -17.13 10.22 -3.37
N LYS A 98 -16.02 10.79 -2.91
CA LYS A 98 -15.78 12.23 -2.86
C LYS A 98 -14.84 12.73 -3.96
N LEU A 99 -14.00 11.84 -4.51
CA LEU A 99 -13.01 12.20 -5.50
C LEU A 99 -13.45 11.80 -6.91
N ASP A 100 -13.01 12.57 -7.90
CA ASP A 100 -13.21 12.32 -9.34
C ASP A 100 -12.05 11.49 -9.93
N VAL A 101 -11.00 11.21 -9.14
CA VAL A 101 -9.84 10.40 -9.53
C VAL A 101 -9.89 9.03 -8.87
N PRO A 102 -9.25 7.99 -9.43
CA PRO A 102 -9.13 6.68 -8.78
C PRO A 102 -8.53 6.78 -7.37
N VAL A 103 -9.12 6.03 -6.44
CA VAL A 103 -8.70 5.92 -5.05
C VAL A 103 -8.35 4.47 -4.75
N PHE A 104 -7.16 4.22 -4.20
CA PHE A 104 -6.63 2.88 -3.92
C PHE A 104 -5.74 2.92 -2.66
N LEU A 105 -6.41 2.95 -1.50
CA LEU A 105 -5.78 3.21 -0.20
C LEU A 105 -5.11 2.00 0.46
N SER A 106 -5.18 0.81 -0.16
CA SER A 106 -4.56 -0.40 0.40
C SER A 106 -4.19 -1.37 -0.70
N SER A 107 -3.06 -2.04 -0.55
CA SER A 107 -2.66 -3.11 -1.46
C SER A 107 -3.55 -4.35 -1.35
N LEU A 108 -4.41 -4.46 -0.34
CA LEU A 108 -5.48 -5.47 -0.28
C LEU A 108 -6.40 -5.44 -1.50
N LEU A 109 -6.56 -4.28 -2.16
CA LEU A 109 -7.36 -4.15 -3.38
C LEU A 109 -6.85 -5.00 -4.56
N GLN A 110 -5.59 -5.47 -4.52
CA GLN A 110 -5.03 -6.39 -5.50
C GLN A 110 -5.44 -7.84 -5.25
N VAL A 111 -5.76 -8.21 -4.00
CA VAL A 111 -5.99 -9.60 -3.61
C VAL A 111 -7.06 -10.29 -4.46
N PRO A 112 -8.21 -9.67 -4.78
CA PRO A 112 -9.20 -10.29 -5.67
C PRO A 112 -8.66 -10.63 -7.06
N LEU A 113 -7.83 -9.74 -7.63
CA LEU A 113 -7.20 -9.98 -8.95
C LEU A 113 -6.16 -11.10 -8.86
N VAL A 114 -5.37 -11.13 -7.80
CA VAL A 114 -4.37 -12.18 -7.57
C VAL A 114 -5.07 -13.53 -7.35
N LEU A 115 -6.12 -13.60 -6.51
CA LEU A 115 -6.93 -14.81 -6.30
C LEU A 115 -7.54 -15.36 -7.59
N ALA A 116 -7.95 -14.48 -8.50
CA ALA A 116 -8.47 -14.88 -9.82
C ALA A 116 -7.38 -15.40 -10.77
N SER A 117 -6.10 -15.16 -10.48
CA SER A 117 -4.97 -15.54 -11.34
C SER A 117 -4.20 -16.78 -10.86
N VAL A 118 -4.48 -17.29 -9.65
CA VAL A 118 -3.82 -18.47 -9.08
C VAL A 118 -4.84 -19.48 -8.53
N GLU A 119 -4.49 -20.75 -8.54
CA GLU A 119 -5.36 -21.82 -8.00
C GLU A 119 -5.33 -21.88 -6.46
N GLY A 120 -4.16 -21.74 -5.87
CA GLY A 120 -3.95 -21.83 -4.42
C GLY A 120 -4.38 -20.60 -3.63
N PRO A 121 -4.26 -20.65 -2.31
CA PRO A 121 -4.48 -19.48 -1.46
C PRO A 121 -3.43 -18.40 -1.70
N VAL A 122 -3.78 -17.17 -1.33
CA VAL A 122 -2.90 -16.00 -1.38
C VAL A 122 -2.46 -15.65 0.03
N GLY A 123 -1.16 -15.62 0.25
CA GLY A 123 -0.57 -15.14 1.50
C GLY A 123 -0.58 -13.61 1.53
N VAL A 124 -1.07 -13.03 2.63
CA VAL A 124 -1.10 -11.58 2.82
C VAL A 124 -0.26 -11.23 4.05
N VAL A 125 0.83 -10.51 3.84
CA VAL A 125 1.76 -10.09 4.90
C VAL A 125 1.41 -8.68 5.35
N VAL A 126 1.01 -8.55 6.60
CA VAL A 126 0.52 -7.30 7.20
C VAL A 126 1.40 -6.86 8.36
N ALA A 127 1.32 -5.59 8.76
CA ALA A 127 2.05 -5.10 9.91
C ALA A 127 1.57 -5.73 11.22
N ALA A 128 0.23 -5.89 11.38
CA ALA A 128 -0.41 -6.48 12.55
C ALA A 128 -1.63 -7.31 12.10
N SER A 129 -1.62 -8.60 12.41
CA SER A 129 -2.64 -9.55 11.94
C SER A 129 -3.98 -9.41 12.65
N ASP A 130 -4.00 -8.95 13.89
CA ASP A 130 -5.21 -8.71 14.67
C ASP A 130 -6.09 -7.58 14.11
N GLY A 131 -5.51 -6.67 13.32
CA GLY A 131 -6.24 -5.63 12.60
C GLY A 131 -7.01 -6.15 11.38
N VAL A 132 -6.67 -7.33 10.87
CA VAL A 132 -7.32 -7.89 9.66
C VAL A 132 -8.54 -8.72 10.04
N ASN A 133 -9.70 -8.25 9.64
CA ASN A 133 -10.98 -8.91 9.90
C ASN A 133 -11.84 -9.00 8.63
N GLU A 134 -12.95 -9.77 8.70
CA GLU A 134 -13.85 -9.93 7.55
C GLU A 134 -14.37 -8.61 6.96
N THR A 135 -14.54 -7.58 7.78
CA THR A 135 -15.00 -6.27 7.30
C THR A 135 -13.94 -5.63 6.40
N LEU A 136 -12.67 -5.64 6.81
CA LEU A 136 -11.55 -5.17 6.00
C LEU A 136 -11.40 -5.94 4.69
N LEU A 137 -11.49 -7.27 4.76
CA LEU A 137 -11.42 -8.12 3.57
C LEU A 137 -12.57 -7.81 2.60
N ARG A 138 -13.78 -7.61 3.11
CA ARG A 138 -14.94 -7.21 2.29
C ARG A 138 -14.77 -5.83 1.65
N LEU A 139 -14.22 -4.85 2.38
CA LEU A 139 -13.93 -3.52 1.83
C LEU A 139 -12.92 -3.59 0.68
N ALA A 140 -11.99 -4.54 0.73
CA ALA A 140 -11.06 -4.83 -0.36
C ALA A 140 -11.68 -5.63 -1.53
N GLY A 141 -12.97 -5.99 -1.44
CA GLY A 141 -13.65 -6.80 -2.46
C GLY A 141 -13.28 -8.29 -2.41
N ILE A 142 -12.72 -8.77 -1.31
CA ILE A 142 -12.36 -10.18 -1.12
C ILE A 142 -13.61 -10.95 -0.71
N HIS A 143 -14.09 -11.82 -1.60
CA HIS A 143 -15.30 -12.62 -1.41
C HIS A 143 -15.01 -14.08 -1.01
N GLU A 144 -13.75 -14.50 -1.09
CA GLU A 144 -13.24 -15.83 -0.76
C GLU A 144 -12.21 -15.73 0.38
N PRO A 145 -12.62 -15.31 1.62
CA PRO A 145 -11.67 -15.11 2.72
C PRO A 145 -10.93 -16.39 3.11
N ASP A 146 -11.52 -17.57 2.91
CA ASP A 146 -10.90 -18.88 3.17
C ASP A 146 -9.67 -19.14 2.28
N ARG A 147 -9.52 -18.43 1.18
CA ARG A 147 -8.34 -18.47 0.30
C ARG A 147 -7.31 -17.40 0.63
N VAL A 148 -7.48 -16.66 1.71
CA VAL A 148 -6.52 -15.65 2.17
C VAL A 148 -5.85 -16.13 3.45
N VAL A 149 -4.53 -16.24 3.42
CA VAL A 149 -3.71 -16.60 4.57
C VAL A 149 -3.00 -15.36 5.08
N VAL A 150 -3.41 -14.86 6.24
CA VAL A 150 -2.83 -13.64 6.84
C VAL A 150 -1.61 -14.01 7.69
N CYS A 151 -0.51 -13.28 7.48
CA CYS A 151 0.71 -13.37 8.26
C CYS A 151 1.07 -11.97 8.79
N GLY A 152 1.07 -11.80 10.11
CA GLY A 152 1.45 -10.56 10.76
C GLY A 152 2.95 -10.49 11.06
N MET A 153 3.48 -9.28 10.98
CA MET A 153 4.87 -8.98 11.31
C MET A 153 5.06 -8.56 12.79
N GLU A 154 3.98 -8.46 13.57
CA GLU A 154 3.98 -8.02 14.97
C GLU A 154 4.79 -8.90 15.92
N ASN A 155 5.09 -10.14 15.50
CA ASN A 155 5.94 -11.05 16.28
C ASN A 155 7.41 -11.05 15.81
N GLN A 156 7.78 -10.19 14.87
CA GLN A 156 9.15 -10.04 14.39
C GLN A 156 9.84 -8.93 15.22
N PRO A 157 10.88 -9.26 16.01
CA PRO A 157 11.37 -8.35 17.04
C PRO A 157 11.85 -7.00 16.51
N HIS A 158 12.61 -7.01 15.39
CA HIS A 158 13.17 -5.78 14.86
C HIS A 158 12.12 -4.96 14.10
N PHE A 159 11.20 -5.64 13.39
CA PHE A 159 10.05 -4.98 12.77
C PHE A 159 9.18 -4.28 13.82
N THR A 160 8.89 -4.95 14.92
CA THR A 160 8.11 -4.38 16.03
C THR A 160 8.79 -3.16 16.62
N GLU A 161 10.08 -3.27 17.00
CA GLU A 161 10.84 -2.16 17.57
C GLU A 161 10.93 -0.96 16.61
N SER A 162 11.30 -1.21 15.34
CA SER A 162 11.59 -0.14 14.38
C SER A 162 10.32 0.49 13.80
N ILE A 163 9.28 -0.31 13.55
CA ILE A 163 8.10 0.08 12.78
C ILE A 163 6.90 0.31 13.70
N LEU A 164 6.48 -0.70 14.48
CA LEU A 164 5.28 -0.56 15.30
C LEU A 164 5.50 0.37 16.49
N GLU A 165 6.64 0.28 17.15
CA GLU A 165 7.01 1.12 18.30
C GLU A 165 7.73 2.42 17.93
N GLN A 166 8.00 2.63 16.63
CA GLN A 166 8.68 3.82 16.12
C GLN A 166 10.04 4.09 16.79
N GLY A 167 10.87 3.05 16.93
CA GLY A 167 12.15 3.10 17.66
C GLY A 167 13.24 4.02 17.06
N GLY A 168 12.95 4.71 15.96
CA GLY A 168 13.80 5.76 15.37
C GLY A 168 14.95 5.27 14.49
N THR A 169 15.24 3.98 14.48
CA THR A 169 16.25 3.34 13.63
C THR A 169 15.67 2.12 12.93
N LEU A 170 16.20 1.80 11.75
CA LEU A 170 15.81 0.63 10.97
C LEU A 170 17.07 -0.03 10.40
N ASP A 171 17.25 -1.31 10.72
CA ASP A 171 18.25 -2.17 10.08
C ASP A 171 17.54 -2.96 8.96
N SER A 172 17.78 -2.55 7.73
CA SER A 172 17.11 -3.11 6.55
C SER A 172 17.41 -4.60 6.36
N ASP A 173 18.65 -5.04 6.64
CA ASP A 173 19.02 -6.46 6.50
C ASP A 173 18.28 -7.33 7.51
N ARG A 174 18.01 -6.82 8.71
CA ARG A 174 17.23 -7.53 9.74
C ARG A 174 15.76 -7.61 9.37
N ILE A 175 15.16 -6.51 8.90
CA ILE A 175 13.76 -6.52 8.44
C ILE A 175 13.61 -7.47 7.25
N GLU A 176 14.57 -7.49 6.31
CA GLU A 176 14.55 -8.44 5.19
C GLU A 176 14.55 -9.89 5.71
N ALA A 177 15.47 -10.22 6.60
CA ALA A 177 15.58 -11.57 7.16
C ALA A 177 14.29 -11.98 7.90
N GLU A 178 13.70 -11.08 8.69
CA GLU A 178 12.44 -11.31 9.40
C GLU A 178 11.26 -11.52 8.43
N THR A 179 11.17 -10.68 7.38
CA THR A 179 10.11 -10.78 6.36
C THR A 179 10.20 -12.09 5.57
N VAL A 180 11.43 -12.47 5.17
CA VAL A 180 11.69 -13.75 4.49
C VAL A 180 11.36 -14.93 5.40
N ALA A 181 11.74 -14.87 6.68
CA ALA A 181 11.45 -15.96 7.63
C ALA A 181 9.95 -16.15 7.84
N ALA A 182 9.21 -15.06 8.04
CA ALA A 182 7.76 -15.08 8.22
C ALA A 182 7.03 -15.63 6.99
N THR A 183 7.41 -15.19 5.79
CA THR A 183 6.80 -15.66 4.53
C THR A 183 7.12 -17.13 4.23
N LYS A 184 8.33 -17.60 4.51
CA LYS A 184 8.68 -19.01 4.38
C LYS A 184 7.92 -19.89 5.37
N GLN A 185 7.74 -19.42 6.59
CA GLN A 185 6.93 -20.15 7.59
C GLN A 185 5.47 -20.25 7.14
N MET A 186 4.90 -19.18 6.64
CA MET A 186 3.55 -19.13 6.07
C MET A 186 3.42 -20.11 4.89
N GLN A 187 4.36 -20.11 3.94
CA GLN A 187 4.38 -21.03 2.80
C GLN A 187 4.52 -22.47 3.23
N ALA A 188 5.35 -22.77 4.24
CA ALA A 188 5.52 -24.13 4.75
C ALA A 188 4.24 -24.70 5.37
N ALA A 189 3.42 -23.83 5.99
CA ALA A 189 2.11 -24.20 6.52
C ALA A 189 1.03 -24.35 5.43
N HIS A 190 1.23 -23.70 4.28
CA HIS A 190 0.32 -23.69 3.13
C HIS A 190 1.10 -23.99 1.83
N PRO A 191 1.50 -25.26 1.60
CA PRO A 191 2.38 -25.62 0.48
C PRO A 191 1.76 -25.40 -0.91
N ASP A 192 0.45 -25.26 -0.97
CA ASP A 192 -0.35 -24.98 -2.17
C ASP A 192 -0.53 -23.48 -2.44
N MET A 193 0.11 -22.61 -1.64
CA MET A 193 0.05 -21.15 -1.82
C MET A 193 0.49 -20.74 -3.23
N GLY A 194 -0.35 -19.94 -3.90
CA GLY A 194 -0.15 -19.52 -5.28
C GLY A 194 0.58 -18.19 -5.45
N ALA A 195 0.46 -17.28 -4.48
CA ALA A 195 1.08 -15.96 -4.52
C ALA A 195 1.16 -15.33 -3.13
N ILE A 196 1.95 -14.26 -3.01
CA ILE A 196 2.07 -13.44 -1.79
C ILE A 196 1.74 -11.98 -2.13
N VAL A 197 1.02 -11.31 -1.22
CA VAL A 197 0.79 -9.85 -1.24
C VAL A 197 1.39 -9.25 0.02
N LEU A 198 2.36 -8.35 -0.14
CA LEU A 198 2.89 -7.54 0.96
C LEU A 198 1.97 -6.34 1.16
N GLU A 199 1.14 -6.42 2.19
CA GLU A 199 0.11 -5.42 2.46
C GLU A 199 0.68 -4.19 3.17
N CYS A 200 1.65 -4.37 4.05
CA CYS A 200 2.29 -3.26 4.73
C CYS A 200 3.14 -2.43 3.76
N SER A 201 2.94 -1.12 3.77
CA SER A 201 3.60 -0.15 2.87
C SER A 201 5.11 -0.02 3.07
N LEU A 202 5.64 -0.53 4.19
CA LEU A 202 7.07 -0.57 4.50
C LEU A 202 7.74 -1.88 4.07
N LEU A 203 7.01 -2.83 3.48
CA LEU A 203 7.56 -4.12 3.04
C LEU A 203 7.99 -4.21 1.57
N PRO A 204 7.59 -3.32 0.65
CA PRO A 204 8.03 -3.41 -0.75
C PRO A 204 9.54 -3.48 -0.95
N PRO A 205 10.41 -2.82 -0.14
CA PRO A 205 11.87 -2.98 -0.27
C PRO A 205 12.36 -4.44 -0.23
N TYR A 206 11.60 -5.32 0.42
CA TYR A 206 11.94 -6.73 0.66
C TYR A 206 11.23 -7.71 -0.28
N ALA A 207 10.38 -7.21 -1.19
CA ALA A 207 9.58 -8.04 -2.09
C ALA A 207 10.43 -9.00 -2.94
N ARG A 208 11.59 -8.52 -3.43
CA ARG A 208 12.52 -9.33 -4.21
C ARG A 208 13.10 -10.49 -3.38
N ALA A 209 13.54 -10.23 -2.16
CA ALA A 209 14.10 -11.26 -1.29
C ALA A 209 13.05 -12.32 -0.93
N VAL A 210 11.80 -11.91 -0.68
CA VAL A 210 10.66 -12.82 -0.48
C VAL A 210 10.42 -13.67 -1.72
N GLN A 211 10.40 -13.07 -2.91
CA GLN A 211 10.20 -13.78 -4.18
C GLN A 211 11.30 -14.81 -4.43
N GLU A 212 12.57 -14.43 -4.25
CA GLU A 212 13.71 -15.33 -4.41
C GLU A 212 13.68 -16.50 -3.39
N ALA A 213 13.25 -16.23 -2.16
CA ALA A 213 13.21 -17.23 -1.09
C ALA A 213 12.04 -18.20 -1.18
N THR A 214 10.90 -17.78 -1.72
CA THR A 214 9.67 -18.59 -1.80
C THR A 214 9.44 -19.18 -3.19
N GLY A 215 9.99 -18.56 -4.24
CA GLY A 215 9.72 -18.89 -5.64
C GLY A 215 8.31 -18.54 -6.10
N LEU A 216 7.52 -17.82 -5.31
CA LEU A 216 6.15 -17.41 -5.63
C LEU A 216 6.11 -16.00 -6.24
N PRO A 217 5.08 -15.68 -7.04
CA PRO A 217 4.77 -14.29 -7.38
C PRO A 217 4.54 -13.47 -6.11
N VAL A 218 5.18 -12.30 -6.05
CA VAL A 218 5.02 -11.35 -4.94
C VAL A 218 4.48 -10.04 -5.49
N PHE A 219 3.37 -9.59 -4.94
CA PHE A 219 2.76 -8.31 -5.19
C PHE A 219 2.91 -7.44 -3.93
N ASP A 220 3.04 -6.16 -4.12
CA ASP A 220 3.24 -5.22 -3.02
C ASP A 220 2.49 -3.90 -3.26
N TYR A 221 2.69 -2.97 -2.37
CA TYR A 221 2.05 -1.66 -2.46
C TYR A 221 2.49 -0.87 -3.70
N ILE A 222 3.78 -0.96 -4.07
CA ILE A 222 4.32 -0.23 -5.22
C ILE A 222 3.77 -0.81 -6.52
N SER A 223 3.71 -2.14 -6.64
CA SER A 223 3.11 -2.80 -7.81
C SER A 223 1.65 -2.38 -8.04
N MET A 224 0.87 -2.15 -6.97
CA MET A 224 -0.48 -1.59 -7.06
C MET A 224 -0.46 -0.14 -7.53
N ILE A 225 0.37 0.70 -6.92
CA ILE A 225 0.45 2.13 -7.26
C ILE A 225 0.85 2.30 -8.73
N ASP A 226 1.84 1.53 -9.20
CA ASP A 226 2.31 1.54 -10.59
C ASP A 226 1.22 1.07 -11.56
N TYR A 227 0.45 0.05 -11.19
CA TYR A 227 -0.69 -0.41 -11.99
C TYR A 227 -1.73 0.72 -12.23
N PHE A 228 -2.11 1.43 -11.17
CA PHE A 228 -3.05 2.56 -11.28
C PHE A 228 -2.42 3.75 -11.99
N GLN A 229 -1.13 4.04 -11.75
CA GLN A 229 -0.41 5.10 -12.46
C GLN A 229 -0.39 4.84 -13.97
N ALA A 230 -0.06 3.61 -14.39
CA ALA A 230 -0.07 3.22 -15.79
C ALA A 230 -1.48 3.38 -16.42
N GLY A 231 -2.54 3.04 -15.69
CA GLY A 231 -3.92 3.19 -16.15
C GLY A 231 -4.38 4.65 -16.26
N THR A 232 -3.85 5.54 -15.43
CA THR A 232 -4.19 6.98 -15.45
C THR A 232 -3.28 7.83 -16.34
N HIS A 233 -2.18 7.24 -16.82
CA HIS A 233 -1.20 7.92 -17.68
C HIS A 233 -0.74 7.00 -18.81
N ALA A 234 -1.68 6.71 -19.73
CA ALA A 234 -1.36 5.89 -20.89
C ALA A 234 -0.29 6.54 -21.78
N CYS A 235 0.77 5.80 -22.07
CA CYS A 235 1.83 6.22 -22.98
C CYS A 235 1.46 5.92 -24.43
N ARG A 236 1.91 6.79 -25.34
CA ARG A 236 1.86 6.48 -26.76
C ARG A 236 3.00 5.52 -27.09
N TYR A 237 2.66 4.40 -27.70
CA TYR A 237 3.66 3.46 -28.19
C TYR A 237 4.21 3.94 -29.54
N GLU A 238 5.54 3.99 -29.66
CA GLU A 238 6.25 4.30 -30.90
C GLU A 238 7.18 3.13 -31.23
N GLY A 239 7.31 2.80 -32.51
CA GLY A 239 8.15 1.69 -32.96
C GLY A 239 8.17 1.54 -34.47
N ILE A 240 9.00 0.63 -34.96
CA ILE A 240 9.04 0.21 -36.36
C ILE A 240 8.00 -0.90 -36.55
N TYR A 241 7.26 -0.78 -37.65
CA TYR A 241 6.24 -1.76 -38.01
C TYR A 241 6.45 -2.15 -39.47
#